data_1ad2c99bf96fda4f5d38c1124ed9355a
#
_entry.id   1ad2c99bf96fda4f5d38c1124ed9355a
#
_cell.length_a   1.000
_cell.length_b   1.000
_cell.length_c   1.000
_cell.angle_alpha   90.00
_cell.angle_beta   90.00
_cell.angle_gamma   90.00
#
_symmetry.space_group_name_H-M   'P 1'
#
loop_
_entity.id
_entity.type
_entity.pdbx_description
1 polymer ?
#
loop_
_entity_poly.entity_id
_entity_poly.type
_entity_poly.pdbx_seq_one_letter_code
_entity_poly.pdbx_strand_id
1 'polypeptide(L)'
;YKEVRRLSDLVIAIDTSGSCSGEIVRRFLEETWSILNTEGQFFRKMNLHVIQCDCVIQEHEQITCEEEWKEYLDKVTVKGGGDTDFTPVFRLVEELQKNGRLKNLKGLLYFTDGDGIYPTERPEYETAFVFLNEALKKGKPPAWAHSLTLDLCEETTT
;
A
#
# COMPACT_ATOMS: atom_id res chain seq x y z
N TYR A 1 -31.91 5.83 -13.98
CA TYR A 1 -31.08 6.27 -13.14
C TYR A 1 -29.75 5.86 -13.53
N LYS A 2 -28.89 6.52 -13.13
CA LYS A 2 -27.74 6.27 -13.54
C LYS A 2 -26.89 6.28 -12.50
N GLU A 3 -26.25 5.36 -12.23
CA GLU A 3 -25.39 5.36 -11.27
C GLU A 3 -24.30 6.23 -11.53
N VAL A 4 -23.99 7.07 -10.68
CA VAL A 4 -22.83 7.91 -10.81
C VAL A 4 -21.61 7.10 -10.48
N ARG A 5 -20.73 6.95 -11.46
CA ARG A 5 -19.56 6.22 -11.22
C ARG A 5 -18.51 7.11 -10.76
N ARG A 6 -18.23 7.15 -9.50
CA ARG A 6 -17.17 7.93 -8.97
C ARG A 6 -15.94 7.14 -8.98
N LEU A 7 -14.81 7.77 -9.17
CA LEU A 7 -13.55 7.10 -9.00
C LEU A 7 -13.40 6.79 -7.53
N SER A 8 -13.09 5.56 -7.22
CA SER A 8 -12.76 5.18 -5.86
C SER A 8 -11.25 5.33 -5.71
N ASP A 9 -10.80 5.78 -4.57
CA ASP A 9 -9.39 6.00 -4.32
C ASP A 9 -8.85 4.89 -3.43
N LEU A 10 -7.61 4.51 -3.69
CA LEU A 10 -6.94 3.48 -2.90
C LEU A 10 -5.51 3.91 -2.68
N VAL A 11 -4.99 3.69 -1.50
CA VAL A 11 -3.60 3.97 -1.19
C VAL A 11 -2.89 2.66 -0.91
N ILE A 12 -1.74 2.47 -1.54
CA ILE A 12 -0.86 1.35 -1.25
C ILE A 12 0.41 1.94 -0.67
N ALA A 13 0.71 1.62 0.58
CA ALA A 13 1.91 2.10 1.22
C ALA A 13 2.88 0.94 1.36
N ILE A 14 4.15 1.22 1.17
CA ILE A 14 5.18 0.21 1.20
C ILE A 14 6.23 0.62 2.22
N ASP A 15 6.49 -0.27 3.16
CA ASP A 15 7.52 -0.09 4.15
C ASP A 15 8.85 -0.36 3.47
N THR A 16 9.69 0.66 3.37
CA THR A 16 10.98 0.54 2.71
C THR A 16 12.11 0.52 3.70
N SER A 17 11.84 0.12 4.94
CA SER A 17 12.91 -0.06 5.90
C SER A 17 13.84 -1.20 5.43
N GLY A 18 14.94 -1.36 6.13
CA GLY A 18 15.96 -2.29 5.67
C GLY A 18 15.54 -3.73 5.50
N SER A 19 14.41 -4.10 6.11
CA SER A 19 13.96 -5.49 6.03
C SER A 19 13.22 -5.81 4.73
N CYS A 20 12.91 -4.82 3.90
CA CYS A 20 12.16 -5.05 2.68
C CYS A 20 13.05 -4.91 1.47
N SER A 21 13.06 -5.89 0.59
CA SER A 21 13.88 -5.84 -0.61
C SER A 21 13.03 -5.44 -1.80
N GLY A 22 13.69 -4.97 -2.85
CA GLY A 22 12.97 -4.58 -4.07
C GLY A 22 12.22 -5.73 -4.71
N GLU A 23 12.80 -6.91 -4.66
CA GLU A 23 12.15 -8.06 -5.25
C GLU A 23 10.85 -8.39 -4.53
N ILE A 24 10.85 -8.34 -3.21
CA ILE A 24 9.66 -8.64 -2.43
C ILE A 24 8.60 -7.58 -2.64
N VAL A 25 9.01 -6.31 -2.71
CA VAL A 25 8.09 -5.22 -2.95
C VAL A 25 7.41 -5.40 -4.31
N ARG A 26 8.20 -5.77 -5.32
CA ARG A 26 7.65 -5.96 -6.65
C ARG A 26 6.64 -7.11 -6.65
N ARG A 27 6.95 -8.20 -5.98
CA ARG A 27 6.02 -9.32 -5.90
C ARG A 27 4.74 -8.94 -5.17
N PHE A 28 4.86 -8.13 -4.11
CA PHE A 28 3.67 -7.64 -3.42
C PHE A 28 2.80 -6.83 -4.37
N LEU A 29 3.41 -5.95 -5.16
CA LEU A 29 2.65 -5.12 -6.07
C LEU A 29 1.99 -5.95 -7.16
N GLU A 30 2.69 -6.96 -7.67
CA GLU A 30 2.13 -7.82 -8.70
C GLU A 30 0.96 -8.63 -8.16
N GLU A 31 1.10 -9.13 -6.95
CA GLU A 31 0.04 -9.91 -6.34
C GLU A 31 -1.17 -9.05 -6.06
N THR A 32 -0.92 -7.83 -5.59
CA THR A 32 -2.01 -6.90 -5.30
C THR A 32 -2.76 -6.53 -6.58
N TRP A 33 -2.02 -6.30 -7.66
CA TRP A 33 -2.64 -5.98 -8.94
C TRP A 33 -3.54 -7.14 -9.40
N SER A 34 -3.04 -8.36 -9.25
CA SER A 34 -3.80 -9.52 -9.66
C SER A 34 -5.14 -9.61 -8.92
N ILE A 35 -5.11 -9.34 -7.63
CA ILE A 35 -6.32 -9.39 -6.81
C ILE A 35 -7.27 -8.25 -7.18
N LEU A 36 -6.75 -7.04 -7.29
CA LEU A 36 -7.60 -5.88 -7.53
C LEU A 36 -8.18 -5.86 -8.92
N ASN A 37 -7.50 -6.47 -9.86
CA ASN A 37 -7.93 -6.44 -11.24
C ASN A 37 -8.75 -7.65 -11.63
N THR A 38 -9.30 -8.34 -10.66
CA THR A 38 -10.04 -9.56 -10.92
C THR A 38 -11.13 -9.38 -11.95
N GLU A 39 -11.84 -8.27 -11.92
CA GLU A 39 -12.91 -8.04 -12.86
C GLU A 39 -12.50 -7.18 -14.03
N GLY A 40 -11.23 -6.87 -14.15
CA GLY A 40 -10.74 -6.12 -15.29
C GLY A 40 -11.15 -4.68 -15.34
N GLN A 41 -11.66 -4.14 -14.25
CA GLN A 41 -12.16 -2.77 -14.27
C GLN A 41 -11.53 -1.86 -13.23
N PHE A 42 -10.48 -2.33 -12.56
CA PHE A 42 -9.93 -1.57 -11.47
C PHE A 42 -9.53 -0.16 -11.89
N PHE A 43 -8.72 -0.04 -12.94
CA PHE A 43 -8.20 1.25 -13.33
C PHE A 43 -9.19 2.13 -14.05
N ARG A 44 -10.36 1.62 -14.32
CA ARG A 44 -11.36 2.47 -14.88
C ARG A 44 -12.10 3.26 -13.83
N LYS A 45 -12.04 2.78 -12.57
CA LYS A 45 -12.82 3.38 -11.52
C LYS A 45 -12.02 3.71 -10.27
N MET A 46 -10.71 3.54 -10.32
CA MET A 46 -9.89 3.75 -9.15
C MET A 46 -8.79 4.74 -9.41
N ASN A 47 -8.45 5.49 -8.39
CA ASN A 47 -7.34 6.40 -8.39
C ASN A 47 -6.38 5.83 -7.34
N LEU A 48 -5.20 5.43 -7.76
CA LEU A 48 -4.29 4.73 -6.88
C LEU A 48 -3.11 5.60 -6.52
N HIS A 49 -2.79 5.67 -5.24
CA HIS A 49 -1.59 6.37 -4.78
C HIS A 49 -0.67 5.33 -4.17
N VAL A 50 0.58 5.31 -4.62
CA VAL A 50 1.58 4.39 -4.07
C VAL A 50 2.60 5.22 -3.32
N ILE A 51 2.83 4.90 -2.06
CA ILE A 51 3.69 5.67 -1.19
C ILE A 51 4.76 4.77 -0.61
N GLN A 52 6.01 5.15 -0.76
CA GLN A 52 7.11 4.45 -0.10
C GLN A 52 7.54 5.25 1.12
N CYS A 53 7.71 4.58 2.23
CA CYS A 53 8.02 5.24 3.49
C CYS A 53 8.86 4.34 4.38
N ASP A 54 9.97 4.85 4.89
CA ASP A 54 10.66 4.20 6.01
C ASP A 54 10.28 5.00 7.25
N CYS A 55 11.11 5.85 7.77
CA CYS A 55 10.68 6.74 8.85
C CYS A 55 10.22 8.10 8.30
N VAL A 56 10.37 8.31 6.98
CA VAL A 56 9.84 9.49 6.31
C VAL A 56 9.35 9.04 4.95
N ILE A 57 8.54 9.89 4.32
CA ILE A 57 8.05 9.58 2.97
C ILE A 57 9.21 9.65 2.00
N GLN A 58 9.43 8.58 1.27
CA GLN A 58 10.50 8.51 0.28
C GLN A 58 10.01 8.72 -1.14
N GLU A 59 8.77 8.32 -1.43
CA GLU A 59 8.25 8.46 -2.77
C GLU A 59 6.73 8.42 -2.72
N HIS A 60 6.09 9.14 -3.61
CA HIS A 60 4.64 9.15 -3.72
C HIS A 60 4.29 9.26 -5.19
N GLU A 61 3.57 8.28 -5.73
CA GLU A 61 3.17 8.27 -7.13
C GLU A 61 1.67 8.11 -7.23
N GLN A 62 1.06 8.78 -8.19
CA GLN A 62 -0.36 8.63 -8.46
C GLN A 62 -0.52 7.86 -9.77
N ILE A 63 -1.34 6.85 -9.76
CA ILE A 63 -1.53 5.96 -10.90
C ILE A 63 -3.01 5.87 -11.20
N THR A 64 -3.40 6.22 -12.41
CA THR A 64 -4.80 6.23 -12.78
C THR A 64 -5.13 5.33 -13.96
N CYS A 65 -4.13 4.68 -14.56
CA CYS A 65 -4.41 3.78 -15.66
C CYS A 65 -3.44 2.62 -15.66
N GLU A 66 -3.77 1.61 -16.41
CA GLU A 66 -2.98 0.40 -16.42
C GLU A 66 -1.57 0.62 -16.97
N GLU A 67 -1.44 1.49 -17.96
CA GLU A 67 -0.13 1.78 -18.51
C GLU A 67 0.79 2.41 -17.48
N GLU A 68 0.26 3.31 -16.67
CA GLU A 68 1.04 3.93 -15.61
C GLU A 68 1.47 2.90 -14.58
N TRP A 69 0.59 1.95 -14.28
CA TRP A 69 0.90 0.88 -13.35
C TRP A 69 2.05 0.02 -13.87
N LYS A 70 1.98 -0.36 -15.15
CA LYS A 70 3.01 -1.18 -15.73
C LYS A 70 4.35 -0.46 -15.77
N GLU A 71 4.32 0.82 -16.07
CA GLU A 71 5.53 1.61 -16.04
C GLU A 71 6.12 1.67 -14.66
N TYR A 72 5.26 1.84 -13.66
CA TYR A 72 5.72 1.89 -12.29
C TYR A 72 6.37 0.57 -11.89
N LEU A 73 5.76 -0.55 -12.24
CA LEU A 73 6.33 -1.84 -11.93
C LEU A 73 7.68 -2.05 -12.57
N ASP A 74 7.85 -1.57 -13.80
CA ASP A 74 9.12 -1.72 -14.48
C ASP A 74 10.22 -0.88 -13.88
N LYS A 75 9.88 0.25 -13.32
CA LYS A 75 10.86 1.19 -12.84
C LYS A 75 10.98 1.28 -11.34
N VAL A 76 10.15 0.56 -10.61
CA VAL A 76 10.09 0.73 -9.17
C VAL A 76 11.42 0.33 -8.54
N THR A 77 11.94 1.17 -7.67
CA THR A 77 13.08 0.85 -6.87
C THR A 77 12.72 1.21 -5.45
N VAL A 78 13.15 0.40 -4.51
CA VAL A 78 12.86 0.64 -3.11
C VAL A 78 13.81 1.73 -2.62
N LYS A 79 13.23 2.79 -2.08
CA LYS A 79 13.98 3.93 -1.58
C LYS A 79 13.83 4.04 -0.09
N GLY A 80 14.93 4.22 0.60
CA GLY A 80 14.90 4.33 2.06
C GLY A 80 15.92 3.41 2.68
N GLY A 81 15.49 2.58 3.59
CA GLY A 81 16.39 1.66 4.28
C GLY A 81 16.62 2.00 5.73
N GLY A 82 15.93 3.03 6.24
CA GLY A 82 16.07 3.41 7.63
C GLY A 82 15.13 2.66 8.53
N ASP A 83 14.82 3.28 9.65
CA ASP A 83 13.87 2.72 10.61
C ASP A 83 12.46 2.83 10.07
N THR A 84 11.52 2.27 10.77
CA THR A 84 10.14 2.23 10.32
C THR A 84 9.24 3.06 11.23
N ASP A 85 8.50 3.97 10.60
CA ASP A 85 7.46 4.73 11.29
C ASP A 85 6.32 4.80 10.30
N PHE A 86 5.17 4.26 10.66
CA PHE A 86 4.04 4.23 9.74
C PHE A 86 3.26 5.54 9.72
N THR A 87 3.46 6.40 10.73
CA THR A 87 2.62 7.58 10.87
C THR A 87 2.77 8.61 9.74
N PRO A 88 3.94 8.79 9.10
CA PRO A 88 3.99 9.77 8.02
C PRO A 88 3.05 9.48 6.86
N VAL A 89 2.81 8.18 6.57
CA VAL A 89 1.89 7.83 5.51
C VAL A 89 0.48 8.30 5.88
N PHE A 90 0.07 8.07 7.12
CA PHE A 90 -1.28 8.47 7.53
C PHE A 90 -1.43 9.99 7.54
N ARG A 91 -0.37 10.72 7.88
CA ARG A 91 -0.43 12.17 7.79
C ARG A 91 -0.53 12.64 6.36
N LEU A 92 0.21 12.02 5.45
CA LEU A 92 0.15 12.37 4.04
C LEU A 92 -1.25 12.10 3.49
N VAL A 93 -1.83 10.96 3.84
CA VAL A 93 -3.17 10.62 3.38
C VAL A 93 -4.17 11.67 3.89
N GLU A 94 -4.04 12.08 5.14
CA GLU A 94 -4.93 13.09 5.68
C GLU A 94 -4.81 14.40 4.91
N GLU A 95 -3.60 14.77 4.55
CA GLU A 95 -3.39 15.96 3.77
C GLU A 95 -3.99 15.83 2.39
N LEU A 96 -3.84 14.69 1.75
CA LEU A 96 -4.41 14.47 0.44
C LEU A 96 -5.94 14.51 0.49
N GLN A 97 -6.52 14.04 1.58
CA GLN A 97 -7.96 14.13 1.74
C GLN A 97 -8.39 15.59 1.92
N LYS A 98 -7.65 16.34 2.71
CA LYS A 98 -8.01 17.74 2.95
C LYS A 98 -7.91 18.61 1.72
N ASN A 99 -6.94 18.33 0.85
CA ASN A 99 -6.78 19.16 -0.34
C ASN A 99 -7.52 18.60 -1.56
N GLY A 100 -8.36 17.61 -1.36
CA GLY A 100 -9.23 17.13 -2.42
C GLY A 100 -8.64 16.10 -3.35
N ARG A 101 -7.42 15.66 -3.11
CA ARG A 101 -6.81 14.67 -3.99
C ARG A 101 -7.25 13.24 -3.70
N LEU A 102 -7.79 13.01 -2.49
CA LEU A 102 -8.36 11.71 -2.14
C LEU A 102 -9.75 11.96 -1.59
N LYS A 103 -10.72 12.10 -2.48
CA LYS A 103 -12.07 12.45 -2.05
C LYS A 103 -12.93 11.25 -1.72
N ASN A 104 -12.57 10.10 -2.26
CA ASN A 104 -13.42 8.93 -2.12
C ASN A 104 -12.55 7.74 -1.73
N LEU A 105 -11.78 7.92 -0.66
CA LEU A 105 -10.80 6.91 -0.26
C LEU A 105 -11.49 5.68 0.31
N LYS A 106 -11.27 4.54 -0.32
CA LYS A 106 -11.85 3.28 0.12
C LYS A 106 -10.99 2.62 1.16
N GLY A 107 -9.70 2.64 0.99
CA GLY A 107 -8.86 1.97 1.94
C GLY A 107 -7.38 2.18 1.68
N LEU A 108 -6.60 1.69 2.61
CA LEU A 108 -5.15 1.77 2.56
C LEU A 108 -4.58 0.39 2.86
N LEU A 109 -3.70 -0.08 1.98
CA LEU A 109 -2.98 -1.33 2.20
C LEU A 109 -1.54 -0.96 2.52
N TYR A 110 -1.04 -1.42 3.64
CA TYR A 110 0.32 -1.09 4.07
C TYR A 110 1.15 -2.36 4.14
N PHE A 111 2.09 -2.50 3.25
CA PHE A 111 2.94 -3.69 3.17
C PHE A 111 4.15 -3.50 4.08
N THR A 112 4.37 -4.39 5.03
CA THR A 112 5.41 -4.23 6.03
C THR A 112 5.69 -5.56 6.74
N ASP A 113 6.79 -5.64 7.47
CA ASP A 113 7.00 -6.77 8.38
C ASP A 113 6.38 -6.49 9.75
N GLY A 114 5.85 -5.30 9.95
CA GLY A 114 5.12 -4.99 11.17
C GLY A 114 5.94 -4.36 12.29
N ASP A 115 7.24 -4.21 12.11
CA ASP A 115 8.11 -3.72 13.16
C ASP A 115 8.28 -2.22 13.00
N GLY A 116 7.42 -1.45 13.61
CA GLY A 116 7.48 0.01 13.48
C GLY A 116 6.50 0.69 14.40
N ILE A 117 6.37 2.00 14.24
CA ILE A 117 5.51 2.81 15.08
C ILE A 117 4.17 3.00 14.41
N TYR A 118 3.13 2.49 15.02
CA TYR A 118 1.78 2.55 14.47
C TYR A 118 1.06 3.81 14.95
N PRO A 119 0.15 4.34 14.14
CA PRO A 119 -0.65 5.47 14.60
C PRO A 119 -1.60 5.03 15.70
N THR A 120 -1.89 5.94 16.61
CA THR A 120 -2.76 5.62 17.73
C THR A 120 -4.22 5.77 17.40
N GLU A 121 -4.56 6.62 16.43
CA GLU A 121 -5.94 6.89 16.11
C GLU A 121 -6.39 6.15 14.88
N ARG A 122 -7.59 5.62 14.93
CA ARG A 122 -8.15 4.90 13.80
C ARG A 122 -8.59 5.88 12.73
N PRO A 123 -8.12 5.73 11.49
CA PRO A 123 -8.62 6.57 10.40
C PRO A 123 -10.04 6.17 10.02
N GLU A 124 -10.69 7.02 9.24
CA GLU A 124 -12.06 6.77 8.84
C GLU A 124 -12.17 5.74 7.74
N TYR A 125 -11.13 5.56 6.96
CA TYR A 125 -11.13 4.58 5.88
C TYR A 125 -10.61 3.25 6.41
N GLU A 126 -10.83 2.19 5.67
CA GLU A 126 -10.36 0.88 6.07
C GLU A 126 -8.86 0.78 5.87
N THR A 127 -8.19 0.16 6.81
CA THR A 127 -6.74 0.01 6.75
C THR A 127 -6.37 -1.45 6.97
N ALA A 128 -5.50 -1.98 6.12
CA ALA A 128 -5.00 -3.33 6.28
C ALA A 128 -3.49 -3.32 6.24
N PHE A 129 -2.87 -3.93 7.24
CA PHE A 129 -1.44 -4.17 7.22
C PHE A 129 -1.20 -5.54 6.62
N VAL A 130 -0.36 -5.60 5.60
CA VAL A 130 -0.13 -6.80 4.83
C VAL A 130 1.29 -7.26 5.12
N PHE A 131 1.43 -8.47 5.62
CA PHE A 131 2.72 -8.98 6.03
C PHE A 131 3.23 -10.01 5.05
N LEU A 132 4.57 -10.15 4.97
CA LEU A 132 5.19 -11.07 4.06
C LEU A 132 4.73 -12.50 4.26
N ASN A 133 4.86 -12.98 5.44
CA ASN A 133 4.25 -14.24 5.85
C ASN A 133 4.23 -14.21 7.36
N GLU A 134 3.53 -15.16 7.93
CA GLU A 134 3.32 -15.14 9.36
C GLU A 134 4.62 -15.30 10.15
N ALA A 135 5.55 -16.06 9.62
CA ALA A 135 6.80 -16.32 10.32
C ALA A 135 7.69 -15.07 10.41
N LEU A 136 7.55 -14.16 9.47
CA LEU A 136 8.35 -12.94 9.45
C LEU A 136 7.66 -11.74 10.03
N LYS A 137 6.42 -11.92 10.43
CA LYS A 137 5.66 -10.82 10.99
C LYS A 137 6.23 -10.42 12.33
N LYS A 138 6.44 -9.13 12.53
CA LYS A 138 6.95 -8.59 13.77
C LYS A 138 5.99 -7.53 14.28
N GLY A 139 6.06 -7.28 15.58
CA GLY A 139 5.22 -6.27 16.17
C GLY A 139 3.78 -6.69 16.22
N LYS A 140 2.93 -5.76 16.63
CA LYS A 140 1.54 -6.03 16.79
C LYS A 140 0.74 -4.87 16.24
N PRO A 141 0.03 -5.08 15.13
CA PRO A 141 -0.74 -3.99 14.55
C PRO A 141 -1.90 -3.60 15.47
N PRO A 142 -2.41 -2.39 15.32
CA PRO A 142 -3.51 -1.96 16.17
C PRO A 142 -4.76 -2.80 15.92
N ALA A 143 -5.57 -2.92 16.95
CA ALA A 143 -6.78 -3.73 16.85
C ALA A 143 -7.75 -3.19 15.82
N TRP A 144 -7.70 -1.91 15.52
CA TRP A 144 -8.63 -1.33 14.57
C TRP A 144 -8.28 -1.61 13.12
N ALA A 145 -7.11 -2.17 12.86
CA ALA A 145 -6.69 -2.45 11.49
C ALA A 145 -6.85 -3.92 11.17
N HIS A 146 -7.01 -4.21 9.89
CA HIS A 146 -7.04 -5.59 9.44
C HIS A 146 -5.60 -6.08 9.29
N SER A 147 -5.38 -7.36 9.50
CA SER A 147 -4.07 -7.98 9.31
C SER A 147 -4.20 -9.04 8.25
N LEU A 148 -3.43 -8.91 7.19
CA LEU A 148 -3.43 -9.89 6.12
C LEU A 148 -2.01 -10.42 5.95
N THR A 149 -1.87 -11.66 5.54
CA THR A 149 -0.57 -12.25 5.31
C THR A 149 -0.51 -12.78 3.89
N LEU A 150 0.54 -12.38 3.16
CA LEU A 150 0.79 -12.91 1.84
C LEU A 150 2.07 -13.70 1.90
N ASP A 151 2.07 -14.87 1.29
CA ASP A 151 3.21 -15.74 1.37
C ASP A 151 4.14 -15.48 0.20
N LEU A 152 4.79 -14.33 0.23
CA LEU A 152 5.61 -13.89 -0.87
C LEU A 152 7.02 -14.44 -0.87
N CYS A 153 7.43 -14.98 0.27
CA CYS A 153 8.74 -15.53 0.36
C CYS A 153 8.87 -16.90 -0.15
N GLU A 154 7.82 -17.62 -0.33
CA GLU A 154 7.92 -18.92 -0.69
C GLU A 154 8.27 -19.16 -1.95
N GLU A 155 9.00 -19.82 -2.29
CA GLU A 155 9.49 -19.88 -3.49
C GLU A 155 9.48 -21.05 -3.93
N THR A 156 9.36 -21.58 -4.18
CA THR A 156 9.28 -22.58 -4.45
C THR A 156 9.93 -23.09 -5.26
N THR A 157 10.36 -23.48 -5.60
CA THR A 157 10.99 -23.86 -6.24
C THR A 157 11.12 -24.88 -6.47
N THR A 158 11.23 -25.40 -6.67
CA THR A 158 11.54 -26.33 -6.74
C THR A 158 11.77 -26.82 -7.32
#